data_88bd5f9a7437b8b085a10ef1d72f361d
#
_entry.id   88bd5f9a7437b8b085a10ef1d72f361d
#
_cell.length_a   1.000
_cell.length_b   1.000
_cell.length_c   1.000
_cell.angle_alpha   90.00
_cell.angle_beta   90.00
_cell.angle_gamma   90.00
#
_symmetry.space_group_name_H-M   'P 1'
#
loop_
_entity.id
_entity.type
_entity.pdbx_description
1 polymer ?
#
loop_
_entity_poly.entity_id
_entity_poly.type
_entity_poly.pdbx_seq_one_letter_code
_entity_poly.pdbx_strand_id
1 'polypeptide(L)'
;MIDWTTELIDEIDMNLLDGPFCKYVDIEGNSGLTVVAIIETSHIAMHVWDEASPALMQLDVYTCGPFKPILVFEKLRDFGLTKLEWKYLDRETKLKLEHIGQWENPAKGTGWESLREAQLPNHATLNNG
;
A
#
# COMPACT_ATOMS: atom_id res chain seq x y z
N MET A 1 -5.86 0.60 -12.40
CA MET A 1 -5.56 -0.03 -11.09
C MET A 1 -5.07 -1.47 -11.19
N ILE A 2 -5.62 -2.26 -12.10
CA ILE A 2 -5.12 -3.63 -12.32
C ILE A 2 -3.65 -3.61 -12.71
N ASP A 3 -3.28 -2.80 -13.69
CA ASP A 3 -1.88 -2.70 -14.13
C ASP A 3 -0.97 -2.17 -13.03
N TRP A 4 -1.41 -1.15 -12.30
CA TRP A 4 -0.66 -0.61 -11.17
C TRP A 4 -0.36 -1.67 -10.11
N THR A 5 -1.37 -2.47 -9.77
CA THR A 5 -1.23 -3.54 -8.77
C THR A 5 -0.29 -4.64 -9.27
N THR A 6 -0.41 -5.01 -10.54
CA THR A 6 0.49 -6.00 -11.16
C THR A 6 1.93 -5.51 -11.17
N GLU A 7 2.15 -4.25 -11.50
CA GLU A 7 3.49 -3.65 -11.47
C GLU A 7 4.06 -3.60 -10.04
N LEU A 8 3.23 -3.25 -9.05
CA LEU A 8 3.66 -3.27 -7.66
C LEU A 8 4.14 -4.66 -7.22
N ILE A 9 3.37 -5.69 -7.56
CA ILE A 9 3.71 -7.08 -7.24
C ILE A 9 5.09 -7.43 -7.80
N ASP A 10 5.34 -7.05 -9.05
CA ASP A 10 6.62 -7.29 -9.70
C ASP A 10 7.76 -6.50 -9.03
N GLU A 11 7.54 -5.24 -8.72
CA GLU A 11 8.54 -4.38 -8.10
C GLU A 11 8.96 -4.82 -6.69
N ILE A 12 8.05 -5.42 -5.93
CA ILE A 12 8.38 -5.98 -4.62
C ILE A 12 8.87 -7.43 -4.69
N ASP A 13 9.16 -7.91 -5.89
CA ASP A 13 9.71 -9.25 -6.18
C ASP A 13 8.80 -10.37 -5.68
N MET A 14 7.51 -10.22 -5.87
CA MET A 14 6.50 -11.22 -5.56
C MET A 14 5.92 -11.81 -6.84
N ASN A 15 5.27 -12.95 -6.74
CA ASN A 15 4.65 -13.63 -7.87
C ASN A 15 3.11 -13.59 -7.74
N LEU A 16 2.47 -13.06 -8.77
CA LEU A 16 1.01 -13.05 -8.88
C LEU A 16 0.50 -14.47 -9.09
N LEU A 17 -0.44 -14.88 -8.25
CA LEU A 17 -1.08 -16.19 -8.36
C LEU A 17 -2.45 -16.07 -9.03
N ASP A 18 -3.24 -15.08 -8.66
CA ASP A 18 -4.56 -14.85 -9.25
C ASP A 18 -4.98 -13.38 -9.11
N GLY A 19 -5.70 -12.88 -10.10
CA GLY A 19 -6.11 -11.48 -10.18
C GLY A 19 -5.10 -10.61 -10.93
N PRO A 20 -5.01 -9.32 -10.63
CA PRO A 20 -5.85 -8.56 -9.69
C PRO A 20 -7.32 -8.50 -10.09
N PHE A 21 -8.19 -8.59 -9.10
CA PHE A 21 -9.63 -8.40 -9.26
C PHE A 21 -9.99 -6.98 -8.87
N CYS A 22 -10.77 -6.31 -9.69
CA CYS A 22 -11.12 -4.91 -9.49
C CYS A 22 -12.62 -4.73 -9.64
N LYS A 23 -13.26 -4.12 -8.63
CA LYS A 23 -14.68 -3.81 -8.64
C LYS A 23 -14.91 -2.38 -8.15
N TYR A 24 -15.82 -1.70 -8.83
CA TYR A 24 -16.27 -0.38 -8.44
C TYR A 24 -17.69 -0.44 -7.88
N VAL A 25 -17.91 0.26 -6.79
CA VAL A 25 -19.21 0.39 -6.13
C VAL A 25 -19.64 1.86 -6.23
N ASP A 26 -20.85 2.10 -6.75
CA ASP A 26 -21.44 3.43 -6.85
C ASP A 26 -22.65 3.51 -5.90
N ILE A 27 -22.34 3.62 -4.61
CA ILE A 27 -23.32 3.72 -3.54
C ILE A 27 -23.01 4.96 -2.72
N GLU A 28 -23.97 5.86 -2.57
CA GLU A 28 -23.80 7.07 -1.76
C GLU A 28 -23.27 6.72 -0.35
N GLY A 29 -22.20 7.41 0.04
CA GLY A 29 -21.51 7.19 1.31
C GLY A 29 -20.47 6.08 1.26
N ASN A 30 -20.39 5.31 0.17
CA ASN A 30 -19.43 4.21 0.04
C ASN A 30 -18.98 4.00 -1.41
N SER A 31 -18.99 5.04 -2.23
CA SER A 31 -18.52 4.92 -3.62
C SER A 31 -17.02 4.77 -3.67
N GLY A 32 -16.57 3.85 -4.49
CA GLY A 32 -15.16 3.65 -4.71
C GLY A 32 -14.78 2.31 -5.29
N LEU A 33 -13.48 2.07 -5.30
CA LEU A 33 -12.85 0.96 -5.98
C LEU A 33 -12.25 0.00 -4.96
N THR A 34 -12.40 -1.30 -5.21
CA THR A 34 -11.69 -2.34 -4.47
C THR A 34 -10.85 -3.17 -5.46
N VAL A 35 -9.60 -3.38 -5.11
CA VAL A 35 -8.68 -4.24 -5.86
C VAL A 35 -8.11 -5.28 -4.91
N VAL A 36 -8.11 -6.55 -5.32
CA VAL A 36 -7.50 -7.63 -4.55
C VAL A 36 -6.68 -8.49 -5.50
N ALA A 37 -5.47 -8.80 -5.09
CA ALA A 37 -4.60 -9.73 -5.80
C ALA A 37 -4.12 -10.83 -4.85
N ILE A 38 -4.17 -12.05 -5.33
CA ILE A 38 -3.61 -13.20 -4.61
C ILE A 38 -2.20 -13.41 -5.12
N ILE A 39 -1.24 -13.37 -4.22
CA ILE A 39 0.17 -13.64 -4.51
C ILE A 39 0.60 -14.94 -3.84
N GLU A 40 1.70 -15.53 -4.29
CA GLU A 40 2.17 -16.81 -3.73
C GLU A 40 2.43 -16.75 -2.22
N THR A 41 2.77 -15.57 -1.72
CA THR A 41 3.14 -15.34 -0.32
C THR A 41 2.07 -14.62 0.49
N SER A 42 0.92 -14.37 0.02
CA SER A 42 -0.31 -13.91 0.68
C SER A 42 -1.22 -13.09 -0.24
N HIS A 43 -1.34 -11.76 -0.04
CA HIS A 43 -2.23 -10.93 -0.84
C HIS A 43 -1.85 -9.47 -0.82
N ILE A 44 -2.40 -8.74 -1.80
CA ILE A 44 -2.44 -7.28 -1.80
C ILE A 44 -3.90 -6.88 -1.94
N ALA A 45 -4.36 -5.99 -1.09
CA ALA A 45 -5.72 -5.45 -1.13
C ALA A 45 -5.70 -3.93 -1.04
N MET A 46 -6.54 -3.29 -1.85
CA MET A 46 -6.63 -1.84 -1.89
C MET A 46 -8.09 -1.42 -1.97
N HIS A 47 -8.44 -0.40 -1.19
CA HIS A 47 -9.73 0.26 -1.25
C HIS A 47 -9.52 1.74 -1.48
N VAL A 48 -10.29 2.31 -2.41
CA VAL A 48 -10.29 3.74 -2.70
C VAL A 48 -11.71 4.25 -2.54
N TRP A 49 -11.89 5.27 -1.71
CA TRP A 49 -13.15 6.01 -1.59
C TRP A 49 -12.97 7.34 -2.28
N ASP A 50 -13.77 7.59 -3.32
CA ASP A 50 -13.58 8.71 -4.22
C ASP A 50 -14.65 9.81 -4.12
N GLU A 51 -15.57 9.71 -3.17
CA GLU A 51 -16.58 10.75 -2.94
C GLU A 51 -15.97 12.02 -2.33
N ALA A 52 -14.91 11.89 -1.56
CA ALA A 52 -14.19 13.00 -0.96
C ALA A 52 -13.05 13.47 -1.84
N SER A 53 -12.66 14.74 -1.69
CA SER A 53 -11.48 15.30 -2.34
C SER A 53 -10.54 15.91 -1.28
N PRO A 54 -9.32 15.40 -1.14
CA PRO A 54 -8.74 14.26 -1.85
C PRO A 54 -9.42 12.93 -1.49
N ALA A 55 -9.34 11.97 -2.39
CA ALA A 55 -9.84 10.62 -2.15
C ALA A 55 -9.04 9.94 -1.03
N LEU A 56 -9.69 9.01 -0.34
CA LEU A 56 -9.03 8.17 0.66
C LEU A 56 -8.67 6.82 0.04
N MET A 57 -7.45 6.37 0.28
CA MET A 57 -6.99 5.04 -0.12
C MET A 57 -6.50 4.29 1.12
N GLN A 58 -6.84 3.01 1.21
CA GLN A 58 -6.23 2.06 2.14
C GLN A 58 -5.60 0.94 1.34
N LEU A 59 -4.34 0.65 1.64
CA LEU A 59 -3.56 -0.39 0.98
C LEU A 59 -3.02 -1.35 2.04
N ASP A 60 -3.27 -2.64 1.85
CA ASP A 60 -2.70 -3.70 2.65
C ASP A 60 -1.79 -4.55 1.76
N VAL A 61 -0.51 -4.58 2.09
CA VAL A 61 0.48 -5.45 1.47
C VAL A 61 0.88 -6.48 2.51
N TYR A 62 0.31 -7.67 2.40
CA TYR A 62 0.57 -8.78 3.30
C TYR A 62 1.36 -9.86 2.57
N THR A 63 2.56 -10.14 3.05
CA THR A 63 3.43 -11.15 2.46
C THR A 63 4.20 -11.91 3.53
N CYS A 64 4.39 -13.22 3.30
CA CYS A 64 5.26 -14.05 4.12
C CYS A 64 6.72 -13.99 3.64
N GLY A 65 6.95 -13.47 2.43
CA GLY A 65 8.29 -13.30 1.88
C GLY A 65 8.89 -11.93 2.22
N PRO A 66 10.22 -11.82 2.19
CA PRO A 66 10.87 -10.53 2.42
C PRO A 66 10.59 -9.56 1.27
N PHE A 67 10.37 -8.30 1.59
CA PHE A 67 10.26 -7.23 0.62
C PHE A 67 10.75 -5.90 1.24
N LYS A 68 11.02 -4.94 0.40
CA LYS A 68 11.44 -3.60 0.84
C LYS A 68 10.23 -2.67 0.84
N PRO A 69 9.72 -2.25 2.00
CA PRO A 69 8.57 -1.37 2.08
C PRO A 69 8.72 -0.06 1.32
N ILE A 70 9.95 0.44 1.18
CA ILE A 70 10.19 1.66 0.43
C ILE A 70 9.73 1.54 -1.03
N LEU A 71 9.76 0.36 -1.62
CA LEU A 71 9.28 0.15 -2.98
C LEU A 71 7.77 0.37 -3.09
N VAL A 72 7.02 0.01 -2.06
CA VAL A 72 5.59 0.30 -1.98
C VAL A 72 5.36 1.81 -1.90
N PHE A 73 6.09 2.51 -1.03
CA PHE A 73 5.98 3.96 -0.91
C PHE A 73 6.32 4.66 -2.21
N GLU A 74 7.37 4.23 -2.90
CA GLU A 74 7.76 4.80 -4.20
C GLU A 74 6.67 4.59 -5.26
N LYS A 75 6.05 3.43 -5.27
CA LYS A 75 4.95 3.15 -6.20
C LYS A 75 3.71 4.00 -5.90
N LEU A 76 3.44 4.27 -4.64
CA LEU A 76 2.33 5.14 -4.22
C LEU A 76 2.47 6.58 -4.72
N ARG A 77 3.68 7.02 -5.11
CA ARG A 77 3.88 8.36 -5.69
C ARG A 77 3.06 8.58 -6.97
N ASP A 78 2.74 7.51 -7.69
CA ASP A 78 1.93 7.59 -8.91
C ASP A 78 0.56 8.24 -8.67
N PHE A 79 0.07 8.23 -7.44
CA PHE A 79 -1.23 8.80 -7.08
C PHE A 79 -1.19 10.25 -6.61
N GLY A 80 -0.01 10.87 -6.54
CA GLY A 80 0.11 12.25 -6.09
C GLY A 80 -0.35 12.45 -4.65
N LEU A 81 0.13 11.62 -3.74
CA LEU A 81 -0.28 11.63 -2.35
C LEU A 81 -0.04 12.99 -1.68
N THR A 82 -0.98 13.41 -0.84
CA THR A 82 -0.84 14.55 0.05
C THR A 82 -0.52 14.14 1.48
N LYS A 83 -0.96 12.95 1.88
CA LYS A 83 -0.72 12.40 3.21
C LYS A 83 -0.61 10.88 3.13
N LEU A 84 0.27 10.31 3.94
CA LEU A 84 0.45 8.88 4.10
C LEU A 84 0.60 8.54 5.58
N GLU A 85 -0.17 7.59 6.05
CA GLU A 85 -0.01 6.99 7.37
C GLU A 85 0.19 5.50 7.19
N TRP A 86 1.12 4.91 7.94
CA TRP A 86 1.38 3.49 7.80
C TRP A 86 1.66 2.81 9.14
N LYS A 87 1.40 1.50 9.14
CA LYS A 87 1.85 0.59 10.18
C LYS A 87 2.58 -0.57 9.52
N TYR A 88 3.71 -0.91 10.05
CA TYR A 88 4.52 -2.03 9.61
C TYR A 88 4.48 -3.10 10.68
N LEU A 89 3.94 -4.27 10.35
CA LEU A 89 3.68 -5.34 11.29
C LEU A 89 4.48 -6.58 10.91
N ASP A 90 5.16 -7.18 11.88
CA ASP A 90 5.64 -8.55 11.76
C ASP A 90 4.51 -9.49 12.18
N ARG A 91 4.03 -10.28 11.25
CA ARG A 91 2.92 -11.21 11.46
C ARG A 91 3.33 -12.67 11.33
N GLU A 92 4.62 -12.95 11.23
CA GLU A 92 5.13 -14.30 11.02
C GLU A 92 4.90 -15.20 12.23
N THR A 93 5.24 -14.74 13.41
CA THR A 93 5.10 -15.51 14.65
C THR A 93 4.19 -14.86 15.68
N LYS A 94 4.17 -13.54 15.70
CA LYS A 94 3.33 -12.71 16.56
C LYS A 94 2.89 -11.49 15.78
N LEU A 95 1.76 -10.93 16.14
CA LEU A 95 1.31 -9.67 15.56
C LEU A 95 2.06 -8.53 16.25
N LYS A 96 3.28 -8.27 15.81
CA LYS A 96 4.15 -7.28 16.42
C LYS A 96 4.23 -6.03 15.58
N LEU A 97 3.92 -4.88 16.16
CA LEU A 97 4.11 -3.59 15.51
C LEU A 97 5.61 -3.25 15.51
N GLU A 98 6.22 -3.23 14.31
CA GLU A 98 7.62 -2.91 14.12
C GLU A 98 7.85 -1.42 13.88
N HIS A 99 6.95 -0.78 13.16
CA HIS A 99 7.09 0.63 12.82
C HIS A 99 5.72 1.26 12.59
N ILE A 100 5.56 2.48 13.06
CA ILE A 100 4.41 3.33 12.76
C ILE A 100 4.93 4.69 12.30
N GLY A 101 4.32 5.23 11.27
CA GLY A 101 4.77 6.50 10.75
C GLY A 101 3.69 7.26 10.00
N GLN A 102 4.01 8.50 9.69
CA GLN A 102 3.18 9.36 8.88
C GLN A 102 4.05 10.33 8.07
N TRP A 103 3.52 10.74 6.95
CA TRP A 103 4.13 11.70 6.07
C TRP A 103 3.06 12.59 5.47
N GLU A 104 3.34 13.88 5.41
CA GLU A 104 2.52 14.83 4.67
C GLU A 104 3.40 15.49 3.62
N ASN A 105 2.87 15.58 2.41
CA ASN A 105 3.54 16.31 1.36
C ASN A 105 3.30 17.79 1.58
N PRO A 106 4.26 18.55 2.12
CA PRO A 106 4.13 19.99 2.15
C PRO A 106 4.12 20.50 0.70
N ALA A 107 3.47 21.61 0.43
CA ALA A 107 3.39 22.20 -0.91
C ALA A 107 4.76 22.41 -1.58
N LYS A 108 5.85 22.13 -0.88
CA LYS A 108 7.25 22.26 -1.32
C LYS A 108 8.00 20.93 -1.48
N GLY A 109 7.34 19.81 -1.39
CA GLY A 109 7.81 18.52 -1.93
C GLY A 109 9.04 17.87 -1.32
N THR A 110 9.32 17.98 -0.03
CA THR A 110 10.57 17.46 0.56
C THR A 110 10.42 16.24 1.47
N GLY A 111 9.21 15.73 1.67
CA GLY A 111 8.98 14.66 2.64
C GLY A 111 9.33 13.25 2.15
N TRP A 112 9.41 13.06 0.83
CA TRP A 112 9.55 11.72 0.26
C TRP A 112 10.95 11.12 0.51
N GLU A 113 11.98 11.93 0.46
CA GLU A 113 13.35 11.51 0.73
C GLU A 113 13.51 10.98 2.15
N SER A 114 12.82 11.57 3.11
CA SER A 114 12.86 11.06 4.49
C SER A 114 12.25 9.69 4.66
N LEU A 115 11.25 9.32 3.83
CA LEU A 115 10.74 7.95 3.78
C LEU A 115 11.77 6.97 3.21
N ARG A 116 12.55 7.39 2.22
CA ARG A 116 13.64 6.57 1.66
C ARG A 116 14.72 6.29 2.68
N GLU A 117 15.03 7.26 3.53
CA GLU A 117 16.04 7.16 4.56
C GLU A 117 15.54 6.38 5.77
N ALA A 118 14.23 6.23 5.94
CA ALA A 118 13.68 5.43 7.02
C ALA A 118 14.11 3.97 6.85
N GLN A 119 14.86 3.46 7.81
CA GLN A 119 15.31 2.07 7.81
C GLN A 119 14.16 1.18 8.26
N LEU A 120 13.27 0.87 7.33
CA LEU A 120 12.18 -0.05 7.58
C LEU A 120 12.67 -1.49 7.47
N PRO A 121 12.18 -2.41 8.32
CA PRO A 121 12.49 -3.82 8.18
C PRO A 121 12.10 -4.33 6.78
N ASN A 122 12.79 -5.39 6.31
CA ASN A 122 12.56 -5.93 4.97
C ASN A 122 11.46 -6.98 4.91
N HIS A 123 10.75 -7.19 6.01
CA HIS A 123 9.83 -8.32 6.11
C HIS A 123 8.70 -7.99 7.08
N ALA A 124 7.51 -7.76 6.56
CA ALA A 124 6.28 -7.62 7.33
C ALA A 124 5.10 -7.20 6.45
N THR A 125 3.99 -6.86 7.06
CA THR A 125 2.81 -6.29 6.42
C THR A 125 2.87 -4.77 6.48
N LEU A 126 2.60 -4.11 5.36
CA LEU A 126 2.38 -2.68 5.28
C LEU A 126 0.88 -2.42 5.21
N ASN A 127 0.38 -1.57 6.10
CA ASN A 127 -1.03 -1.21 6.15
C ASN A 127 -1.17 0.31 6.22
N ASN A 128 -1.90 0.86 5.23
CA ASN A 128 -2.27 2.27 5.16
C ASN A 128 -3.68 2.45 5.72
N GLY A 129 -3.79 2.99 6.87
CA GLY A 129 -5.16 3.17 7.30
C GLY A 129 -5.38 3.77 8.63
#